data_d2584c6d2b8d9290ea71730d3ac67ec5
#
_entry.id   d2584c6d2b8d9290ea71730d3ac67ec5
#
_cell.length_a   1.000
_cell.length_b   1.000
_cell.length_c   1.000
_cell.angle_alpha   90.00
_cell.angle_beta   90.00
_cell.angle_gamma   90.00
#
_symmetry.space_group_name_H-M   'P 1'
#
loop_
_entity.id
_entity.type
_entity.pdbx_description
1 polymer ?
#
loop_
_entity_poly.entity_id
_entity_poly.type
_entity_poly.pdbx_seq_one_letter_code
_entity_poly.pdbx_strand_id
1 'polypeptide(L)'
;MTHFPKQLRSLPKFDGAFDAFKLQAENCDVLFASYPTGTEIPPHAHDTDNIGVITQGELIVTIEGKEIRYRSGEWYHVPAQVVHAARFEQETSEIEFWFRV
;
A
#
# COMPACT_ATOMS: atom_id res chain seq x y z
N MET A 1 -13.91 4.64 1.46
CA MET A 1 -14.68 4.04 0.37
C MET A 1 -13.80 3.17 -0.50
N THR A 2 -14.29 2.10 -1.04
CA THR A 2 -13.48 1.20 -1.83
C THR A 2 -14.01 1.10 -3.27
N HIS A 3 -13.08 1.04 -4.22
CA HIS A 3 -13.39 0.91 -5.64
C HIS A 3 -13.12 -0.51 -6.16
N PHE A 4 -12.82 -1.43 -5.26
CA PHE A 4 -12.50 -2.79 -5.65
C PHE A 4 -13.76 -3.59 -5.98
N PRO A 5 -13.68 -4.53 -6.93
CA PRO A 5 -14.80 -5.40 -7.26
C PRO A 5 -15.33 -6.17 -6.06
N LYS A 6 -16.59 -6.57 -6.14
CA LYS A 6 -17.28 -7.26 -5.05
C LYS A 6 -16.52 -8.49 -4.55
N GLN A 7 -15.96 -9.28 -5.46
CA GLN A 7 -15.22 -10.48 -5.09
C GLN A 7 -14.03 -10.16 -4.19
N LEU A 8 -13.36 -9.04 -4.43
CA LEU A 8 -12.23 -8.62 -3.60
C LEU A 8 -12.71 -8.08 -2.26
N ARG A 9 -13.85 -7.39 -2.24
CA ARG A 9 -14.42 -6.87 -1.00
C ARG A 9 -14.96 -7.95 -0.08
N SER A 10 -15.07 -9.17 -0.58
CA SER A 10 -15.48 -10.34 0.23
C SER A 10 -14.29 -11.02 0.91
N LEU A 11 -13.06 -10.61 0.60
CA LEU A 11 -11.87 -11.16 1.24
C LEU A 11 -11.76 -10.71 2.70
N PRO A 12 -11.04 -11.46 3.53
CA PRO A 12 -10.79 -11.06 4.91
C PRO A 12 -10.15 -9.68 4.99
N LYS A 13 -10.47 -8.95 6.04
CA LYS A 13 -9.85 -7.64 6.27
C LYS A 13 -8.46 -7.81 6.85
N PHE A 14 -7.57 -6.91 6.43
CA PHE A 14 -6.23 -6.81 7.00
C PHE A 14 -6.32 -6.32 8.43
N ASP A 15 -5.62 -7.00 9.33
CA ASP A 15 -5.56 -6.59 10.73
C ASP A 15 -4.33 -5.70 10.92
N GLY A 16 -4.49 -4.43 10.64
CA GLY A 16 -3.39 -3.48 10.69
C GLY A 16 -3.86 -2.04 10.72
N ALA A 17 -2.93 -1.13 10.44
CA ALA A 17 -3.13 0.31 10.65
C ALA A 17 -3.95 1.00 9.56
N PHE A 18 -4.29 0.31 8.48
CA PHE A 18 -5.06 0.91 7.39
C PHE A 18 -6.10 -0.08 6.87
N ASP A 19 -7.07 0.43 6.13
CA ASP A 19 -8.15 -0.38 5.56
C ASP A 19 -7.66 -1.14 4.34
N ALA A 20 -7.76 -2.45 4.38
CA ALA A 20 -7.42 -3.30 3.24
C ALA A 20 -8.18 -4.61 3.31
N PHE A 21 -8.40 -5.21 2.14
CA PHE A 21 -8.82 -6.60 2.01
C PHE A 21 -7.57 -7.42 1.71
N LYS A 22 -7.46 -8.60 2.27
CA LYS A 22 -6.23 -9.38 2.21
C LYS A 22 -6.45 -10.72 1.53
N LEU A 23 -5.63 -11.00 0.53
CA LEU A 23 -5.54 -12.31 -0.09
C LEU A 23 -4.17 -12.91 0.28
N GLN A 24 -4.18 -14.00 0.99
CA GLN A 24 -2.96 -14.65 1.42
C GLN A 24 -2.55 -15.70 0.37
N ALA A 25 -1.36 -15.52 -0.19
CA ALA A 25 -0.77 -16.46 -1.14
C ALA A 25 0.43 -17.15 -0.49
N GLU A 26 1.07 -18.05 -1.20
CA GLU A 26 2.14 -18.86 -0.63
C GLU A 26 3.36 -18.02 -0.24
N ASN A 27 3.80 -17.15 -1.14
CA ASN A 27 5.03 -16.36 -0.92
C ASN A 27 4.77 -14.89 -0.67
N CYS A 28 3.54 -14.45 -0.74
CA CYS A 28 3.22 -13.04 -0.50
C CYS A 28 1.79 -12.90 0.01
N ASP A 29 1.55 -11.77 0.66
CA ASP A 29 0.20 -11.32 0.96
C ASP A 29 -0.14 -10.21 -0.05
N VAL A 30 -1.36 -10.23 -0.55
CA VAL A 30 -1.85 -9.21 -1.46
C VAL A 30 -2.89 -8.38 -0.71
N LEU A 31 -2.68 -7.08 -0.65
CA LEU A 31 -3.57 -6.17 0.05
C LEU A 31 -4.23 -5.22 -0.96
N PHE A 32 -5.55 -5.17 -0.90
CA PHE A 32 -6.35 -4.24 -1.68
C PHE A 32 -6.70 -3.10 -0.75
N ALA A 33 -5.88 -2.06 -0.77
CA ALA A 33 -5.85 -1.04 0.27
C ALA A 33 -6.51 0.26 -0.18
N SER A 34 -7.13 0.95 0.77
CA SER A 34 -7.76 2.25 0.55
C SER A 34 -7.29 3.21 1.64
N TYR A 35 -6.89 4.41 1.22
CA TYR A 35 -6.37 5.43 2.11
C TYR A 35 -7.19 6.72 1.94
N PRO A 36 -7.87 7.18 2.98
CA PRO A 36 -8.58 8.45 2.92
C PRO A 36 -7.65 9.62 2.72
N THR A 37 -8.18 10.70 2.17
CA THR A 37 -7.47 11.99 2.08
C THR A 37 -6.93 12.38 3.44
N GLY A 38 -5.67 12.80 3.49
CA GLY A 38 -5.02 13.25 4.73
C GLY A 38 -4.40 12.14 5.56
N THR A 39 -4.44 10.91 5.09
CA THR A 39 -3.78 9.80 5.79
C THR A 39 -2.26 10.02 5.78
N GLU A 40 -1.64 9.83 6.94
CA GLU A 40 -0.18 9.88 7.09
C GLU A 40 0.27 8.62 7.79
N ILE A 41 1.28 7.98 7.23
CA ILE A 41 1.90 6.80 7.81
C ILE A 41 3.31 7.21 8.24
N PRO A 42 3.58 7.21 9.56
CA PRO A 42 4.89 7.65 10.05
C PRO A 42 6.02 6.71 9.62
N PRO A 43 7.28 7.13 9.76
CA PRO A 43 8.41 6.30 9.36
C PRO A 43 8.36 4.92 10.00
N HIS A 44 8.55 3.90 9.18
CA HIS A 44 8.54 2.49 9.59
C HIS A 44 9.28 1.65 8.56
N ALA A 45 9.53 0.40 8.89
CA ALA A 45 10.13 -0.56 7.98
C ALA A 45 9.36 -1.88 8.08
N HIS A 46 9.39 -2.63 6.99
CA HIS A 46 8.77 -3.97 6.94
C HIS A 46 9.84 -5.03 6.80
N ASP A 47 9.53 -6.23 7.27
CA ASP A 47 10.38 -7.40 7.03
C ASP A 47 10.03 -8.09 5.70
N THR A 48 9.10 -7.51 4.94
CA THR A 48 8.71 -7.97 3.60
C THR A 48 9.22 -7.02 2.53
N ASP A 49 9.37 -7.54 1.32
CA ASP A 49 9.71 -6.75 0.15
C ASP A 49 8.38 -6.31 -0.48
N ASN A 50 8.11 -5.01 -0.46
CA ASN A 50 6.79 -4.49 -0.83
C ASN A 50 6.80 -3.84 -2.21
N ILE A 51 5.94 -4.35 -3.08
CA ILE A 51 5.75 -3.83 -4.43
C ILE A 51 4.27 -3.51 -4.56
N GLY A 52 3.94 -2.39 -5.17
CA GLY A 52 2.54 -2.05 -5.33
C GLY A 52 2.25 -1.24 -6.58
N VAL A 53 0.99 -1.18 -6.94
CA VAL A 53 0.51 -0.36 -8.04
C VAL A 53 -0.61 0.54 -7.53
N ILE A 54 -0.58 1.80 -7.93
CA ILE A 54 -1.62 2.75 -7.57
C ILE A 54 -2.76 2.58 -8.56
N THR A 55 -3.95 2.31 -8.05
CA THR A 55 -5.13 2.15 -8.91
C THR A 55 -5.95 3.44 -9.00
N GLN A 56 -5.84 4.31 -7.98
CA GLN A 56 -6.53 5.60 -7.95
C GLN A 56 -5.78 6.52 -7.00
N GLY A 57 -5.67 7.80 -7.35
CA GLY A 57 -5.05 8.79 -6.48
C GLY A 57 -3.55 8.87 -6.64
N GLU A 58 -2.86 9.13 -5.54
CA GLU A 58 -1.42 9.34 -5.55
C GLU A 58 -0.81 8.94 -4.21
N LEU A 59 0.26 8.16 -4.25
CA LEU A 59 1.06 7.83 -3.08
C LEU A 59 2.30 8.72 -3.05
N ILE A 60 2.57 9.34 -1.92
CA ILE A 60 3.79 10.11 -1.70
C ILE A 60 4.62 9.35 -0.66
N VAL A 61 5.76 8.83 -1.10
CA VAL A 61 6.67 8.05 -0.24
C VAL A 61 7.91 8.88 0.06
N THR A 62 8.33 8.90 1.32
CA THR A 62 9.58 9.53 1.72
C THR A 62 10.57 8.44 2.13
N ILE A 63 11.69 8.38 1.42
CA ILE A 63 12.80 7.46 1.70
C ILE A 63 14.08 8.30 1.75
N GLU A 64 14.84 8.19 2.83
CA GLU A 64 16.11 8.90 3.00
C GLU A 64 15.98 10.41 2.74
N GLY A 65 14.88 11.00 3.21
CA GLY A 65 14.60 12.41 3.06
C GLY A 65 14.12 12.84 1.68
N LYS A 66 13.94 11.91 0.75
CA LYS A 66 13.47 12.22 -0.59
C LYS A 66 12.02 11.80 -0.75
N GLU A 67 11.23 12.69 -1.33
CA GLU A 67 9.83 12.38 -1.68
C GLU A 67 9.75 11.88 -3.09
N ILE A 68 9.02 10.79 -3.27
CA ILE A 68 8.74 10.22 -4.58
C ILE A 68 7.23 10.09 -4.70
N ARG A 69 6.67 10.53 -5.84
CA ARG A 69 5.24 10.48 -6.08
C ARG A 69 4.91 9.41 -7.10
N TYR A 70 3.92 8.57 -6.76
CA TYR A 70 3.42 7.51 -7.64
C TYR A 70 1.95 7.75 -7.89
N ARG A 71 1.57 7.84 -9.16
CA ARG A 71 0.21 8.10 -9.60
C ARG A 71 -0.44 6.85 -10.15
N SER A 72 -1.72 6.96 -10.46
CA SER A 72 -2.51 5.85 -11.00
C SER A 72 -1.78 5.16 -12.15
N GLY A 73 -1.65 3.84 -12.04
CA GLY A 73 -0.96 3.01 -13.03
C GLY A 73 0.54 2.86 -12.81
N GLU A 74 1.12 3.60 -11.86
CA GLU A 74 2.56 3.51 -11.59
C GLU A 74 2.84 2.50 -10.49
N TRP A 75 3.97 1.81 -10.63
CA TRP A 75 4.44 0.81 -9.67
C TRP A 75 5.50 1.40 -8.77
N TYR A 76 5.47 1.01 -7.51
CA TYR A 76 6.52 1.37 -6.56
C TYR A 76 7.14 0.12 -5.95
N HIS A 77 8.33 0.28 -5.39
CA HIS A 77 9.02 -0.80 -4.70
C HIS A 77 9.70 -0.22 -3.46
N VAL A 78 9.35 -0.77 -2.30
CA VAL A 78 10.04 -0.48 -1.05
C VAL A 78 10.68 -1.78 -0.59
N PRO A 79 12.03 -1.89 -0.66
CA PRO A 79 12.72 -3.10 -0.23
C PRO A 79 12.53 -3.37 1.25
N ALA A 80 12.67 -4.65 1.63
CA ALA A 80 12.61 -5.05 3.03
C ALA A 80 13.63 -4.27 3.87
N GLN A 81 13.25 -3.92 5.09
CA GLN A 81 14.08 -3.22 6.09
C GLN A 81 14.44 -1.77 5.75
N VAL A 82 13.90 -1.22 4.67
CA VAL A 82 14.12 0.19 4.33
C VAL A 82 13.09 1.06 5.06
N VAL A 83 13.57 2.00 5.87
CA VAL A 83 12.70 2.93 6.59
C VAL A 83 12.07 3.90 5.59
N HIS A 84 10.77 4.05 5.66
CA HIS A 84 10.02 4.92 4.77
C HIS A 84 8.78 5.45 5.47
N ALA A 85 8.27 6.57 4.98
CA ALA A 85 7.00 7.14 5.40
C ALA A 85 6.12 7.35 4.17
N ALA A 86 4.84 7.50 4.39
CA ALA A 86 3.90 7.72 3.29
C ALA A 86 2.85 8.74 3.70
N ARG A 87 2.33 9.47 2.71
CA ARG A 87 1.18 10.32 2.94
C ARG A 87 0.32 10.39 1.68
N PHE A 88 -0.93 10.73 1.87
CA PHE A 88 -1.94 10.74 0.82
C PHE A 88 -2.68 12.07 0.88
N GLU A 89 -2.47 12.91 -0.13
CA GLU A 89 -3.13 14.22 -0.20
C GLU A 89 -4.51 14.14 -0.86
N GLN A 90 -4.85 12.98 -1.39
CA GLN A 90 -6.17 12.69 -1.94
C GLN A 90 -6.52 11.24 -1.65
N GLU A 91 -7.79 10.89 -1.81
CA GLU A 91 -8.22 9.50 -1.63
C GLU A 91 -7.45 8.61 -2.62
N THR A 92 -6.85 7.54 -2.11
CA THR A 92 -5.95 6.69 -2.88
C THR A 92 -6.29 5.23 -2.66
N SER A 93 -6.24 4.45 -3.73
CA SER A 93 -6.37 3.00 -3.67
C SER A 93 -5.16 2.36 -4.31
N GLU A 94 -4.73 1.24 -3.75
CA GLU A 94 -3.54 0.52 -4.18
C GLU A 94 -3.79 -0.98 -4.14
N ILE A 95 -3.03 -1.70 -4.94
CA ILE A 95 -2.86 -3.14 -4.77
C ILE A 95 -1.42 -3.35 -4.36
N GLU A 96 -1.21 -3.93 -3.17
CA GLU A 96 0.11 -4.09 -2.56
C GLU A 96 0.46 -5.56 -2.48
N PHE A 97 1.70 -5.88 -2.83
CA PHE A 97 2.24 -7.24 -2.77
C PHE A 97 3.37 -7.25 -1.75
N TRP A 98 3.16 -7.94 -0.65
CA TRP A 98 4.13 -8.04 0.45
C TRP A 98 4.79 -9.41 0.39
N PHE A 99 5.96 -9.45 -0.24
CA PHE A 99 6.69 -10.72 -0.43
C PHE A 99 7.50 -11.06 0.81
N ARG A 100 7.39 -12.29 1.24
CA ARG A 100 8.22 -12.82 2.32
C ARG A 100 9.63 -13.05 1.80
N VAL A 101 10.62 -12.64 2.58
CA VAL A 101 12.02 -12.74 2.21
C VAL A 101 12.80 -13.60 3.21
#